data_7b23980f3cbec7c28969ebb436503277
#
_entry.id   7b23980f3cbec7c28969ebb436503277
#
_cell.length_a   1.000
_cell.length_b   1.000
_cell.length_c   1.000
_cell.angle_alpha   90.00
_cell.angle_beta   90.00
_cell.angle_gamma   90.00
#
_symmetry.space_group_name_H-M   'P 1'
#
loop_
_entity.id
_entity.type
_entity.pdbx_description
1 polymer ?
#
loop_
_entity_poly.entity_id
_entity_poly.type
_entity_poly.pdbx_seq_one_letter_code
_entity_poly.pdbx_strand_id
1 'polypeptide(L)'
;MAENVRAVLELQRGADGRPLPAREIERRLNELLEQLTVADLRDSPAPALSGGERRRVEIARALATQPRFILLDEPFAGIDPIAVIEIQRIVTFLKEQGIGVLITDHSVRETLGICDHTVIISESRVLTAGTPAEIVANPDVRRIYLGENFHL
;
A
#
# COMPACT_ATOMS: atom_id res chain seq x y z
N MET A 1 1.36 6.40 -18.23
CA MET A 1 1.42 6.14 -16.78
C MET A 1 2.86 6.14 -16.28
N ALA A 2 3.78 5.46 -16.92
CA ALA A 2 5.20 5.36 -16.54
C ALA A 2 5.89 6.72 -16.28
N GLU A 3 5.50 7.76 -16.97
CA GLU A 3 6.02 9.13 -16.78
C GLU A 3 5.84 9.64 -15.34
N ASN A 4 4.76 9.26 -14.66
CA ASN A 4 4.54 9.63 -13.25
C ASN A 4 5.58 9.01 -12.30
N VAL A 5 5.99 7.78 -12.56
CA VAL A 5 7.04 7.10 -11.78
C VAL A 5 8.42 7.62 -12.17
N ARG A 6 8.66 7.80 -13.48
CA ARG A 6 9.91 8.36 -14.04
C ARG A 6 10.21 9.73 -13.44
N ALA A 7 9.24 10.65 -13.39
CA ALA A 7 9.42 11.99 -12.85
C ALA A 7 9.96 11.97 -11.41
N VAL A 8 9.53 11.00 -10.59
CA VAL A 8 10.06 10.83 -9.23
C VAL A 8 11.49 10.29 -9.25
N LEU A 9 11.80 9.33 -10.14
CA LEU A 9 13.15 8.78 -10.27
C LEU A 9 14.16 9.83 -10.76
N GLU A 10 13.76 10.75 -11.63
CA GLU A 10 14.60 11.85 -12.12
C GLU A 10 15.03 12.84 -11.01
N LEU A 11 14.22 12.93 -9.95
CA LEU A 11 14.55 13.74 -8.76
C LEU A 11 15.51 13.02 -7.81
N GLN A 12 15.71 11.70 -7.94
CA GLN A 12 16.58 10.95 -7.07
C GLN A 12 18.06 11.23 -7.36
N ARG A 13 18.89 11.04 -6.35
CA ARG A 13 20.34 11.20 -6.42
C ARG A 13 21.02 9.86 -6.17
N GLY A 14 22.12 9.63 -6.86
CA GLY A 14 23.00 8.51 -6.58
C GLY A 14 23.74 8.67 -5.24
N ALA A 15 24.47 7.65 -4.83
CA ALA A 15 25.30 7.69 -3.62
C ALA A 15 26.38 8.78 -3.66
N ASP A 16 26.76 9.21 -4.86
CA ASP A 16 27.69 10.33 -5.12
C ASP A 16 27.03 11.73 -5.10
N GLY A 17 25.72 11.80 -4.80
CA GLY A 17 24.91 13.01 -4.77
C GLY A 17 24.53 13.56 -6.17
N ARG A 18 24.93 12.89 -7.27
CA ARG A 18 24.60 13.30 -8.64
C ARG A 18 23.23 12.77 -9.08
N PRO A 19 22.58 13.43 -10.06
CA PRO A 19 21.38 12.87 -10.69
C PRO A 19 21.63 11.46 -11.21
N LEU A 20 20.62 10.61 -11.14
CA LEU A 20 20.71 9.26 -11.70
C LEU A 20 20.89 9.32 -13.21
N PRO A 21 21.79 8.50 -13.81
CA PRO A 21 21.89 8.36 -15.26
C PRO A 21 20.57 7.85 -15.88
N ALA A 22 20.25 8.29 -17.08
CA ALA A 22 19.03 7.88 -17.79
C ALA A 22 18.85 6.36 -17.88
N ARG A 23 19.94 5.60 -18.09
CA ARG A 23 19.92 4.13 -18.10
C ARG A 23 19.50 3.55 -16.75
N GLU A 24 19.96 4.14 -15.66
CA GLU A 24 19.62 3.68 -14.31
C GLU A 24 18.16 4.02 -13.96
N ILE A 25 17.68 5.20 -14.36
CA ILE A 25 16.27 5.58 -14.24
C ILE A 25 15.39 4.57 -14.97
N GLU A 26 15.74 4.23 -16.23
CA GLU A 26 14.96 3.28 -17.02
C GLU A 26 14.96 1.87 -16.43
N ARG A 27 16.09 1.41 -15.91
CA ARG A 27 16.21 0.13 -15.22
C ARG A 27 15.29 0.08 -13.99
N ARG A 28 15.39 1.07 -13.09
CA ARG A 28 14.55 1.15 -11.88
C ARG A 28 13.08 1.29 -12.20
N LEU A 29 12.75 2.07 -13.23
CA LEU A 29 11.36 2.20 -13.69
C LEU A 29 10.80 0.84 -14.09
N ASN A 30 11.49 0.08 -14.93
CA ASN A 30 11.04 -1.23 -15.37
C ASN A 30 10.88 -2.20 -14.18
N GLU A 31 11.85 -2.25 -13.27
CA GLU A 31 11.78 -3.08 -12.07
C GLU A 31 10.54 -2.75 -11.21
N LEU A 32 10.25 -1.47 -10.97
CA LEU A 32 9.08 -1.06 -10.21
C LEU A 32 7.77 -1.43 -10.90
N LEU A 33 7.69 -1.25 -12.23
CA LEU A 33 6.48 -1.59 -12.98
C LEU A 33 6.23 -3.10 -13.00
N GLU A 34 7.28 -3.92 -13.10
CA GLU A 34 7.19 -5.38 -13.02
C GLU A 34 6.78 -5.84 -11.62
N GLN A 35 7.45 -5.35 -10.57
CA GLN A 35 7.15 -5.68 -9.17
C GLN A 35 5.70 -5.41 -8.79
N LEU A 36 5.13 -4.34 -9.32
CA LEU A 36 3.74 -3.93 -9.04
C LEU A 36 2.73 -4.48 -10.08
N THR A 37 3.17 -5.31 -11.01
CA THR A 37 2.33 -5.93 -12.05
C THR A 37 1.56 -4.88 -12.88
N VAL A 38 2.25 -3.82 -13.27
CA VAL A 38 1.70 -2.72 -14.09
C VAL A 38 2.55 -2.40 -15.31
N ALA A 39 3.45 -3.31 -15.70
CA ALA A 39 4.34 -3.12 -16.85
C ALA A 39 3.55 -2.94 -18.15
N ASP A 40 2.48 -3.70 -18.35
CA ASP A 40 1.61 -3.65 -19.53
C ASP A 40 0.86 -2.31 -19.67
N LEU A 41 0.76 -1.56 -18.57
CA LEU A 41 0.07 -0.26 -18.51
C LEU A 41 1.02 0.92 -18.74
N ARG A 42 2.28 0.65 -19.10
CA ARG A 42 3.34 1.64 -19.23
C ARG A 42 2.92 2.90 -20.01
N ASP A 43 2.29 2.71 -21.16
CA ASP A 43 1.90 3.78 -22.07
C ASP A 43 0.44 4.22 -21.90
N SER A 44 -0.29 3.60 -20.98
CA SER A 44 -1.68 3.95 -20.72
C SER A 44 -1.80 5.34 -20.06
N PRO A 45 -2.78 6.15 -20.49
CA PRO A 45 -3.07 7.41 -19.81
C PRO A 45 -3.66 7.14 -18.42
N ALA A 46 -3.25 7.93 -17.41
CA ALA A 46 -3.69 7.74 -16.03
C ALA A 46 -5.22 7.69 -15.83
N PRO A 47 -6.04 8.47 -16.57
CA PRO A 47 -7.50 8.38 -16.46
C PRO A 47 -8.12 7.07 -16.94
N ALA A 48 -7.41 6.28 -17.75
CA ALA A 48 -7.88 5.00 -18.26
C ALA A 48 -7.65 3.82 -17.29
N LEU A 49 -6.91 4.05 -16.20
CA LEU A 49 -6.61 3.02 -15.21
C LEU A 49 -7.82 2.74 -14.31
N SER A 50 -8.06 1.47 -14.04
CA SER A 50 -8.97 1.04 -12.97
C SER A 50 -8.51 1.53 -11.59
N GLY A 51 -9.37 1.44 -10.57
CA GLY A 51 -9.02 1.83 -9.21
C GLY A 51 -7.81 1.06 -8.67
N GLY A 52 -7.79 -0.27 -8.85
CA GLY A 52 -6.68 -1.12 -8.41
C GLY A 52 -5.37 -0.84 -9.15
N GLU A 53 -5.42 -0.68 -10.48
CA GLU A 53 -4.23 -0.31 -11.28
C GLU A 53 -3.68 1.05 -10.86
N ARG A 54 -4.54 2.03 -10.65
CA ARG A 54 -4.15 3.36 -10.16
C ARG A 54 -3.44 3.26 -8.81
N ARG A 55 -3.99 2.48 -7.88
CA ARG A 55 -3.38 2.27 -6.56
C ARG A 55 -2.00 1.62 -6.66
N ARG A 56 -1.81 0.62 -7.52
CA ARG A 56 -0.50 0.00 -7.77
C ARG A 56 0.51 1.00 -8.33
N VAL A 57 0.09 1.87 -9.26
CA VAL A 57 0.95 2.94 -9.79
C VAL A 57 1.33 3.97 -8.72
N GLU A 58 0.41 4.33 -7.83
CA GLU A 58 0.69 5.22 -6.70
C GLU A 58 1.74 4.63 -5.77
N ILE A 59 1.65 3.32 -5.49
CA ILE A 59 2.65 2.61 -4.69
C ILE A 59 4.00 2.55 -5.43
N ALA A 60 4.02 2.24 -6.73
CA ALA A 60 5.23 2.26 -7.54
C ALA A 60 5.94 3.62 -7.50
N ARG A 61 5.16 4.69 -7.59
CA ARG A 61 5.68 6.07 -7.47
C ARG A 61 6.25 6.34 -6.08
N ALA A 62 5.62 5.87 -5.03
CA ALA A 62 6.15 6.00 -3.66
C ALA A 62 7.46 5.22 -3.50
N LEU A 63 7.53 3.98 -4.00
CA LEU A 63 8.72 3.12 -3.96
C LEU A 63 9.92 3.70 -4.72
N ALA A 64 9.67 4.51 -5.76
CA ALA A 64 10.72 5.22 -6.51
C ALA A 64 11.60 6.11 -5.61
N THR A 65 11.10 6.54 -4.45
CA THR A 65 11.87 7.31 -3.46
C THR A 65 12.72 6.45 -2.53
N GLN A 66 12.66 5.12 -2.62
CA GLN A 66 13.32 4.16 -1.72
C GLN A 66 12.98 4.42 -0.23
N PRO A 67 11.70 4.48 0.14
CA PRO A 67 11.28 4.85 1.49
C PRO A 67 11.58 3.74 2.50
N ARG A 68 11.77 4.12 3.76
CA ARG A 68 11.80 3.17 4.89
C ARG A 68 10.41 2.88 5.44
N PHE A 69 9.44 3.79 5.20
CA PHE A 69 8.05 3.70 5.62
C PHE A 69 7.13 4.20 4.52
N ILE A 70 5.98 3.56 4.37
CA ILE A 70 4.89 3.96 3.47
C ILE A 70 3.62 4.11 4.28
N LEU A 71 2.88 5.19 4.03
CA LEU A 71 1.55 5.41 4.56
C LEU A 71 0.54 5.14 3.45
N LEU A 72 -0.41 4.26 3.70
CA LEU A 72 -1.51 3.94 2.79
C LEU A 72 -2.82 4.38 3.45
N ASP A 73 -3.43 5.41 2.89
CA ASP A 73 -4.71 5.92 3.35
C ASP A 73 -5.83 5.32 2.50
N GLU A 74 -6.73 4.60 3.16
CA GLU A 74 -7.85 3.86 2.56
C GLU A 74 -7.48 3.05 1.30
N PRO A 75 -6.44 2.15 1.36
CA PRO A 75 -5.97 1.46 0.17
C PRO A 75 -7.00 0.50 -0.43
N PHE A 76 -8.01 0.08 0.32
CA PHE A 76 -9.07 -0.84 -0.12
C PHE A 76 -10.36 -0.13 -0.54
N ALA A 77 -10.44 1.19 -0.40
CA ALA A 77 -11.65 1.93 -0.73
C ALA A 77 -11.91 1.95 -2.25
N GLY A 78 -13.14 1.58 -2.65
CA GLY A 78 -13.60 1.72 -4.03
C GLY A 78 -12.91 0.83 -5.06
N ILE A 79 -12.25 -0.25 -4.63
CA ILE A 79 -11.65 -1.24 -5.53
C ILE A 79 -12.39 -2.58 -5.44
N ASP A 80 -12.25 -3.41 -6.47
CA ASP A 80 -12.88 -4.73 -6.53
C ASP A 80 -12.12 -5.76 -5.67
N PRO A 81 -12.77 -6.90 -5.30
CA PRO A 81 -12.15 -7.90 -4.43
C PRO A 81 -10.84 -8.51 -4.97
N ILE A 82 -10.67 -8.59 -6.30
CA ILE A 82 -9.43 -9.10 -6.90
C ILE A 82 -8.31 -8.10 -6.66
N ALA A 83 -8.58 -6.81 -6.88
CA ALA A 83 -7.62 -5.74 -6.62
C ALA A 83 -7.26 -5.63 -5.13
N VAL A 84 -8.19 -5.90 -4.20
CA VAL A 84 -7.89 -6.00 -2.75
C VAL A 84 -6.80 -7.05 -2.50
N ILE A 85 -6.96 -8.28 -3.04
CA ILE A 85 -5.99 -9.36 -2.88
C ILE A 85 -4.61 -8.95 -3.43
N GLU A 86 -4.57 -8.25 -4.55
CA GLU A 86 -3.32 -7.77 -5.15
C GLU A 86 -2.63 -6.73 -4.26
N ILE A 87 -3.38 -5.76 -3.71
CA ILE A 87 -2.83 -4.78 -2.76
C ILE A 87 -2.32 -5.46 -1.49
N GLN A 88 -3.04 -6.45 -0.95
CA GLN A 88 -2.59 -7.23 0.20
C GLN A 88 -1.25 -7.94 -0.08
N ARG A 89 -1.09 -8.54 -1.26
CA ARG A 89 0.18 -9.16 -1.69
C ARG A 89 1.32 -8.14 -1.76
N ILE A 90 1.04 -6.94 -2.29
CA ILE A 90 2.01 -5.87 -2.34
C ILE A 90 2.42 -5.43 -0.93
N VAL A 91 1.48 -5.25 -0.01
CA VAL A 91 1.79 -4.89 1.38
C VAL A 91 2.66 -5.96 2.04
N THR A 92 2.35 -7.24 1.85
CA THR A 92 3.17 -8.35 2.36
C THR A 92 4.58 -8.30 1.77
N PHE A 93 4.70 -8.11 0.45
CA PHE A 93 5.99 -7.94 -0.21
C PHE A 93 6.81 -6.77 0.37
N LEU A 94 6.18 -5.60 0.61
CA LEU A 94 6.86 -4.44 1.21
C LEU A 94 7.41 -4.75 2.60
N LYS A 95 6.65 -5.47 3.43
CA LYS A 95 7.08 -5.94 4.75
C LYS A 95 8.31 -6.85 4.64
N GLU A 96 8.29 -7.81 3.71
CA GLU A 96 9.42 -8.72 3.45
C GLU A 96 10.68 -7.97 3.00
N GLN A 97 10.53 -6.83 2.32
CA GLN A 97 11.63 -5.93 1.97
C GLN A 97 12.09 -5.03 3.13
N GLY A 98 11.51 -5.19 4.32
CA GLY A 98 11.86 -4.39 5.50
C GLY A 98 11.30 -2.96 5.48
N ILE A 99 10.32 -2.68 4.63
CA ILE A 99 9.61 -1.40 4.58
C ILE A 99 8.47 -1.43 5.60
N GLY A 100 8.45 -0.47 6.52
CA GLY A 100 7.32 -0.28 7.43
C GLY A 100 6.09 0.23 6.68
N VAL A 101 4.92 -0.37 6.91
CA VAL A 101 3.67 0.06 6.27
C VAL A 101 2.67 0.45 7.34
N LEU A 102 2.17 1.69 7.29
CA LEU A 102 1.05 2.15 8.08
C LEU A 102 -0.18 2.23 7.18
N ILE A 103 -1.26 1.58 7.59
CA ILE A 103 -2.53 1.56 6.86
C ILE A 103 -3.61 2.21 7.72
N THR A 104 -4.37 3.14 7.14
CA THR A 104 -5.65 3.59 7.66
C THR A 104 -6.74 3.10 6.73
N ASP A 105 -7.69 2.32 7.23
CA ASP A 105 -8.82 1.82 6.43
C ASP A 105 -10.00 1.45 7.34
N HIS A 106 -11.19 1.51 6.79
CA HIS A 106 -12.42 1.06 7.43
C HIS A 106 -12.81 -0.37 7.05
N SER A 107 -12.13 -0.96 6.07
CA SER A 107 -12.27 -2.36 5.62
C SER A 107 -11.56 -3.29 6.60
N VAL A 108 -12.22 -3.60 7.71
CA VAL A 108 -11.59 -4.26 8.87
C VAL A 108 -11.01 -5.62 8.52
N ARG A 109 -11.77 -6.46 7.79
CA ARG A 109 -11.36 -7.82 7.46
C ARG A 109 -10.08 -7.82 6.61
N GLU A 110 -10.06 -6.97 5.59
CA GLU A 110 -8.95 -6.83 4.66
C GLU A 110 -7.69 -6.32 5.37
N THR A 111 -7.87 -5.37 6.29
CA THR A 111 -6.78 -4.76 7.04
C THR A 111 -6.23 -5.69 8.12
N LEU A 112 -7.10 -6.30 8.94
CA LEU A 112 -6.67 -7.25 9.97
C LEU A 112 -5.95 -8.47 9.41
N GLY A 113 -6.31 -8.90 8.18
CA GLY A 113 -5.68 -10.04 7.51
C GLY A 113 -4.20 -9.86 7.16
N ILE A 114 -3.68 -8.64 7.16
CA ILE A 114 -2.30 -8.33 6.74
C ILE A 114 -1.46 -7.56 7.77
N CYS A 115 -2.10 -7.02 8.82
CA CYS A 115 -1.43 -6.25 9.85
C CYS A 115 -0.79 -7.14 10.91
N ASP A 116 0.38 -6.75 11.43
CA ASP A 116 0.98 -7.37 12.60
C ASP A 116 0.47 -6.75 13.89
N HIS A 117 0.12 -5.46 13.83
CA HIS A 117 -0.42 -4.68 14.93
C HIS A 117 -1.50 -3.73 14.44
N THR A 118 -2.55 -3.57 15.21
CA THR A 118 -3.72 -2.76 14.86
C THR A 118 -4.11 -1.84 16.00
N VAL A 119 -4.54 -0.64 15.65
CA VAL A 119 -5.10 0.35 16.58
C VAL A 119 -6.51 0.67 16.13
N ILE A 120 -7.48 0.48 17.00
CA ILE A 120 -8.87 0.89 16.75
C ILE A 120 -9.11 2.26 17.37
N ILE A 121 -9.56 3.19 16.53
CA ILE A 121 -9.92 4.55 16.94
C ILE A 121 -11.43 4.69 16.88
N SER A 122 -12.03 5.17 17.97
CA SER A 122 -13.45 5.49 18.06
C SER A 122 -13.61 6.79 18.83
N GLU A 123 -14.52 7.65 18.41
CA GLU A 123 -14.80 8.95 19.06
C GLU A 123 -13.52 9.79 19.33
N SER A 124 -12.62 9.84 18.37
CA SER A 124 -11.32 10.54 18.44
C SER A 124 -10.38 10.05 19.55
N ARG A 125 -10.55 8.80 20.01
CA ARG A 125 -9.72 8.15 21.03
C ARG A 125 -9.30 6.77 20.59
N VAL A 126 -8.15 6.32 21.08
CA VAL A 126 -7.75 4.92 20.93
C VAL A 126 -8.66 4.07 21.82
N LEU A 127 -9.48 3.22 21.20
CA LEU A 127 -10.32 2.26 21.89
C LEU A 127 -9.49 1.08 22.40
N THR A 128 -8.65 0.53 21.53
CA THR A 128 -7.73 -0.56 21.86
C THR A 128 -6.60 -0.64 20.83
N ALA A 129 -5.53 -1.34 21.21
CA ALA A 129 -4.42 -1.65 20.33
C ALA A 129 -3.90 -3.06 20.64
N GLY A 130 -3.43 -3.79 19.64
CA GLY A 130 -2.92 -5.14 19.79
C GLY A 130 -2.77 -5.87 18.47
N THR A 131 -2.51 -7.17 18.54
CA THR A 131 -2.51 -8.06 17.38
C THR A 131 -3.92 -8.22 16.82
N PRO A 132 -4.09 -8.60 15.54
CA PRO A 132 -5.41 -8.88 14.97
C PRO A 132 -6.26 -9.83 15.81
N ALA A 133 -5.65 -10.88 16.37
CA ALA A 133 -6.35 -11.85 17.24
C ALA A 133 -6.88 -11.19 18.52
N GLU A 134 -6.09 -10.34 19.17
CA GLU A 134 -6.51 -9.59 20.37
C GLU A 134 -7.63 -8.59 20.04
N ILE A 135 -7.54 -7.92 18.89
CA ILE A 135 -8.57 -7.00 18.41
C ILE A 135 -9.91 -7.71 18.21
N VAL A 136 -9.90 -8.85 17.51
CA VAL A 136 -11.13 -9.63 17.23
C VAL A 136 -11.72 -10.25 18.52
N ALA A 137 -10.88 -10.59 19.49
CA ALA A 137 -11.33 -11.12 20.77
C ALA A 137 -11.88 -10.05 21.74
N ASN A 138 -11.62 -8.77 21.48
CA ASN A 138 -12.01 -7.67 22.37
C ASN A 138 -13.54 -7.46 22.36
N PRO A 139 -14.26 -7.57 23.49
CA PRO A 139 -15.71 -7.44 23.55
C PRO A 139 -16.21 -6.05 23.12
N ASP A 140 -15.49 -4.98 23.46
CA ASP A 140 -15.87 -3.62 23.11
C ASP A 140 -15.72 -3.36 21.62
N VAL A 141 -14.66 -3.90 20.99
CA VAL A 141 -14.48 -3.82 19.54
C VAL A 141 -15.59 -4.58 18.82
N ARG A 142 -15.95 -5.78 19.29
CA ARG A 142 -17.05 -6.56 18.72
C ARG A 142 -18.37 -5.81 18.82
N ARG A 143 -18.68 -5.26 19.99
CA ARG A 143 -19.92 -4.53 20.23
C ARG A 143 -20.04 -3.24 19.42
N ILE A 144 -18.95 -2.46 19.30
CA ILE A 144 -18.97 -1.09 18.74
C ILE A 144 -18.67 -1.10 17.25
N TYR A 145 -17.80 -2.00 16.77
CA TYR A 145 -17.18 -1.89 15.46
C TYR A 145 -17.36 -3.11 14.54
N LEU A 146 -17.17 -4.32 15.06
CA LEU A 146 -17.18 -5.54 14.23
C LEU A 146 -18.56 -6.19 14.09
N GLY A 147 -19.40 -6.08 15.12
CA GLY A 147 -20.60 -6.88 15.29
C GLY A 147 -20.31 -8.27 15.86
N GLU A 148 -21.33 -8.90 16.48
CA GLU A 148 -21.17 -10.16 17.19
C GLU A 148 -20.78 -11.34 16.29
N ASN A 149 -21.21 -11.32 15.03
CA ASN A 149 -21.01 -12.39 14.05
C ASN A 149 -19.74 -12.21 13.19
N PHE A 150 -18.83 -11.32 13.56
CA PHE A 150 -17.59 -11.11 12.79
C PHE A 150 -16.63 -12.28 12.98
N HIS A 151 -16.11 -12.79 11.85
CA HIS A 151 -15.04 -13.80 11.77
C HIS A 151 -14.01 -13.32 10.71
N LEU A 152 -12.72 -13.50 11.01
CA LEU A 152 -11.61 -13.31 10.05
C LEU A 152 -11.60 -14.43 9.02
#